data_0c032c45f7ebc42aabfdb56223d48385
#
_entry.id   0c032c45f7ebc42aabfdb56223d48385
#
_cell.length_a   1.000
_cell.length_b   1.000
_cell.length_c   1.000
_cell.angle_alpha   90.00
_cell.angle_beta   90.00
_cell.angle_gamma   90.00
#
_symmetry.space_group_name_H-M   'P 1'
#
loop_
_entity.id
_entity.type
_entity.pdbx_description
1 polymer ?
#
loop_
_entity_poly.entity_id
_entity_poly.type
_entity_poly.pdbx_seq_one_letter_code
_entity_poly.pdbx_strand_id
1 'polypeptide(L)'
;MKVIDEKNSLLQGFLRWRERHIKDKQFVLILSFLVGICTALAACLLKFLVEYIKKFLTENFDSTGVNWLYLVYPVVGIFLTGLFIRKVVRDDISHGVTKILYAISRKQSRIKRHNVWSSVFASAITIGCGGSVGAEAPIVLTGSAIGSNLGSIFRMDHKTLMLLVGCGAAGAVSGIFKAPIAGVVFTLEVLMIDLTMASLLPLLITSVTAASVSYLLTGTEAMFQFHLDYPFSLERIPYAIALGIFCGLVAWYFTRSMNWIENIFRRYNSPYVKFLIGGAMLSILIFLFPPLYGEGYDTISLLLNGRSSAEWDTVMNNSLFYGNSQLLVVYLLLIILFKVFASSATNGGGGCGGIFAPSLFLGCIAGFVFSYVCNEFQLGGTYIPEKNFALMGMAGLMSGVMHAPLTGVFLIAELTGGYGLFLPLMIVSVCAYLTIIVFEPHSIYSMRLAKSGELITHHKDKAALTMMSMETVIETDFQLVRPDMDLAEMVKAISKSGRNLFPVVDVHNELIGLVILNDIRNIMFRQELYHKYRVENFMVTPKACIITTDSMEDVMDKFDKTGSWNLPVVDEDNKYIGFVSKSRILSTYRQVMVDFSAE
;
A
#
# COMPACT_ATOMS: atom_id res chain seq x y z
N MET A 1 12.59 35.07 10.71
CA MET A 1 11.70 35.49 9.61
C MET A 1 12.43 35.73 8.28
N LYS A 2 13.56 36.48 8.22
CA LYS A 2 14.32 36.70 6.95
C LYS A 2 14.89 35.43 6.26
N VAL A 3 15.32 34.43 7.01
CA VAL A 3 15.91 33.19 6.44
C VAL A 3 14.86 32.27 5.76
N ILE A 4 13.60 32.38 6.16
CA ILE A 4 12.49 31.60 5.57
C ILE A 4 12.06 32.22 4.22
N ASP A 5 12.14 33.54 4.08
CA ASP A 5 11.79 34.24 2.83
C ASP A 5 12.84 34.05 1.72
N GLU A 6 14.14 34.01 2.05
CA GLU A 6 15.20 33.76 1.06
C GLU A 6 15.16 32.34 0.48
N LYS A 7 14.90 31.30 1.30
CA LYS A 7 14.72 29.93 0.79
C LYS A 7 13.52 29.79 -0.14
N ASN A 8 12.43 30.48 0.12
CA ASN A 8 11.26 30.51 -0.75
C ASN A 8 11.55 31.21 -2.09
N SER A 9 12.40 32.26 -2.08
CA SER A 9 12.77 32.99 -3.28
C SER A 9 13.67 32.18 -4.22
N LEU A 10 14.65 31.46 -3.70
CA LEU A 10 15.56 30.58 -4.46
C LEU A 10 14.81 29.39 -5.08
N LEU A 11 13.94 28.73 -4.31
CA LEU A 11 13.13 27.63 -4.81
C LEU A 11 12.16 28.09 -5.91
N GLN A 12 11.52 29.24 -5.72
CA GLN A 12 10.65 29.85 -6.75
C GLN A 12 11.42 30.25 -8.00
N GLY A 13 12.64 30.75 -7.85
CA GLY A 13 13.55 31.06 -8.96
C GLY A 13 13.90 29.81 -9.77
N PHE A 14 14.26 28.72 -9.06
CA PHE A 14 14.58 27.44 -9.68
C PHE A 14 13.34 26.82 -10.37
N LEU A 15 12.17 26.86 -9.76
CA LEU A 15 10.93 26.35 -10.37
C LEU A 15 10.60 27.08 -11.68
N ARG A 16 10.69 28.42 -11.70
CA ARG A 16 10.47 29.21 -12.94
C ARG A 16 11.53 28.94 -14.01
N TRP A 17 12.80 28.76 -13.62
CA TRP A 17 13.87 28.39 -14.55
C TRP A 17 13.61 27.00 -15.14
N ARG A 18 13.23 26.02 -14.31
CA ARG A 18 12.89 24.66 -14.72
C ARG A 18 11.73 24.64 -15.72
N GLU A 19 10.61 25.33 -15.42
CA GLU A 19 9.43 25.38 -16.30
C GLU A 19 9.76 25.96 -17.69
N ARG A 20 10.76 26.84 -17.77
CA ARG A 20 11.19 27.43 -19.05
C ARG A 20 12.14 26.57 -19.87
N HIS A 21 12.96 25.73 -19.22
CA HIS A 21 14.07 25.03 -19.87
C HIS A 21 13.91 23.52 -19.96
N ILE A 22 13.09 22.90 -19.11
CA ILE A 22 12.97 21.43 -19.02
C ILE A 22 11.49 21.04 -19.17
N LYS A 23 11.20 20.21 -20.16
CA LYS A 23 9.83 19.65 -20.33
C LYS A 23 9.48 18.75 -19.16
N ASP A 24 8.20 18.72 -18.74
CA ASP A 24 7.74 17.93 -17.59
C ASP A 24 8.13 16.45 -17.67
N LYS A 25 7.99 15.82 -18.83
CA LYS A 25 8.41 14.42 -19.05
C LYS A 25 9.88 14.18 -18.74
N GLN A 26 10.78 15.08 -19.18
CA GLN A 26 12.22 14.98 -18.90
C GLN A 26 12.53 15.20 -17.43
N PHE A 27 11.82 16.12 -16.79
CA PHE A 27 12.00 16.41 -15.37
C PHE A 27 11.57 15.24 -14.48
N VAL A 28 10.51 14.53 -14.85
CA VAL A 28 10.07 13.30 -14.18
C VAL A 28 11.17 12.23 -14.20
N LEU A 29 11.89 12.06 -15.34
CA LEU A 29 13.01 11.10 -15.41
C LEU A 29 14.17 11.48 -14.47
N ILE A 30 14.48 12.79 -14.38
CA ILE A 30 15.50 13.30 -13.44
C ILE A 30 15.06 13.04 -11.98
N LEU A 31 13.78 13.32 -11.66
CA LEU A 31 13.25 13.05 -10.33
C LEU A 31 13.26 11.55 -10.02
N SER A 32 12.94 10.70 -10.98
CA SER A 32 12.97 9.24 -10.83
C SER A 32 14.38 8.74 -10.50
N PHE A 33 15.40 9.28 -11.16
CA PHE A 33 16.79 8.98 -10.86
C PHE A 33 17.17 9.40 -9.42
N LEU A 34 16.79 10.61 -9.00
CA LEU A 34 17.04 11.11 -7.64
C LEU A 34 16.28 10.27 -6.59
N VAL A 35 15.02 9.92 -6.85
CA VAL A 35 14.25 9.01 -6.00
C VAL A 35 14.97 7.67 -5.86
N GLY A 36 15.52 7.12 -6.95
CA GLY A 36 16.29 5.88 -6.94
C GLY A 36 17.49 5.93 -6.00
N ILE A 37 18.30 6.99 -6.08
CA ILE A 37 19.45 7.19 -5.18
C ILE A 37 18.98 7.30 -3.72
N CYS A 38 18.02 8.16 -3.42
CA CYS A 38 17.56 8.39 -2.06
C CYS A 38 16.93 7.13 -1.43
N THR A 39 16.17 6.36 -2.21
CA THR A 39 15.55 5.11 -1.73
C THR A 39 16.59 4.02 -1.49
N ALA A 40 17.59 3.91 -2.36
CA ALA A 40 18.70 2.97 -2.16
C ALA A 40 19.49 3.27 -0.88
N LEU A 41 19.83 4.55 -0.65
CA LEU A 41 20.50 4.96 0.59
C LEU A 41 19.67 4.64 1.83
N ALA A 42 18.35 4.88 1.79
CA ALA A 42 17.45 4.53 2.88
C ALA A 42 17.36 3.01 3.10
N ALA A 43 17.35 2.21 2.02
CA ALA A 43 17.33 0.74 2.09
C ALA A 43 18.62 0.18 2.68
N CYS A 44 19.77 0.67 2.22
CA CYS A 44 21.07 0.28 2.76
C CYS A 44 21.22 0.67 4.24
N LEU A 45 20.77 1.88 4.60
CA LEU A 45 20.77 2.33 6.00
C LEU A 45 19.91 1.42 6.88
N LEU A 46 18.69 1.07 6.44
CA LEU A 46 17.81 0.17 7.19
C LEU A 46 18.46 -1.19 7.40
N LYS A 47 18.99 -1.79 6.32
CA LYS A 47 19.66 -3.10 6.39
C LYS A 47 20.86 -3.07 7.33
N PHE A 48 21.70 -2.04 7.20
CA PHE A 48 22.84 -1.85 8.09
C PHE A 48 22.43 -1.75 9.57
N LEU A 49 21.39 -0.96 9.87
CA LEU A 49 20.91 -0.79 11.25
C LEU A 49 20.34 -2.09 11.82
N VAL A 50 19.57 -2.84 11.02
CA VAL A 50 19.01 -4.15 11.44
C VAL A 50 20.14 -5.13 11.74
N GLU A 51 21.12 -5.27 10.84
CA GLU A 51 22.24 -6.18 11.00
C GLU A 51 23.14 -5.76 12.18
N TYR A 52 23.40 -4.48 12.35
CA TYR A 52 24.19 -3.95 13.46
C TYR A 52 23.55 -4.26 14.82
N ILE A 53 22.24 -3.96 14.96
CA ILE A 53 21.52 -4.24 16.22
C ILE A 53 21.46 -5.74 16.47
N LYS A 54 21.15 -6.55 15.45
CA LYS A 54 21.10 -8.01 15.57
C LYS A 54 22.46 -8.55 16.01
N LYS A 55 23.55 -8.20 15.33
CA LYS A 55 24.89 -8.64 15.64
C LYS A 55 25.28 -8.26 17.08
N PHE A 56 25.07 -6.99 17.47
CA PHE A 56 25.36 -6.51 18.82
C PHE A 56 24.64 -7.32 19.91
N LEU A 57 23.39 -7.73 19.67
CA LEU A 57 22.61 -8.50 20.64
C LEU A 57 22.92 -9.99 20.66
N THR A 58 23.32 -10.58 19.51
CA THR A 58 23.46 -12.04 19.35
C THR A 58 24.89 -12.53 19.23
N GLU A 59 25.90 -11.64 19.23
CA GLU A 59 27.31 -12.00 19.02
C GLU A 59 27.86 -12.99 20.06
N ASN A 60 27.33 -13.00 21.28
CA ASN A 60 27.76 -13.85 22.37
C ASN A 60 26.82 -15.06 22.62
N PHE A 61 26.00 -15.44 21.64
CA PHE A 61 25.10 -16.57 21.79
C PHE A 61 25.85 -17.90 21.59
N ASP A 62 25.71 -18.78 22.57
CA ASP A 62 26.18 -20.16 22.43
C ASP A 62 25.34 -20.92 21.39
N SER A 63 25.98 -21.60 20.44
CA SER A 63 25.30 -22.33 19.37
C SER A 63 24.63 -23.64 19.85
N THR A 64 25.01 -24.16 21.01
CA THR A 64 24.65 -25.51 21.47
C THR A 64 23.67 -25.58 22.65
N GLY A 65 23.18 -24.43 23.13
CA GLY A 65 22.30 -24.39 24.31
C GLY A 65 21.09 -23.48 24.11
N VAL A 66 20.08 -23.63 24.98
CA VAL A 66 18.91 -22.75 25.00
C VAL A 66 19.32 -21.37 25.51
N ASN A 67 19.04 -20.33 24.74
CA ASN A 67 19.41 -18.96 25.09
C ASN A 67 18.26 -18.19 25.70
N TRP A 68 18.33 -17.89 27.00
CA TRP A 68 17.31 -17.17 27.77
C TRP A 68 17.13 -15.69 27.31
N LEU A 69 18.11 -15.11 26.61
CA LEU A 69 18.02 -13.74 26.10
C LEU A 69 16.97 -13.58 25.02
N TYR A 70 16.57 -14.68 24.35
CA TYR A 70 15.43 -14.68 23.45
C TYR A 70 14.09 -14.31 24.11
N LEU A 71 13.98 -14.46 25.44
CA LEU A 71 12.80 -13.99 26.17
C LEU A 71 12.80 -12.49 26.42
N VAL A 72 13.96 -11.83 26.41
CA VAL A 72 14.10 -10.44 26.81
C VAL A 72 14.14 -9.51 25.60
N TYR A 73 14.98 -9.81 24.60
CA TYR A 73 15.24 -8.91 23.49
C TYR A 73 14.00 -8.52 22.68
N PRO A 74 13.08 -9.44 22.33
CA PRO A 74 11.89 -9.07 21.57
C PRO A 74 10.95 -8.16 22.36
N VAL A 75 10.82 -8.37 23.68
CA VAL A 75 10.02 -7.49 24.55
C VAL A 75 10.61 -6.08 24.57
N VAL A 76 11.93 -5.97 24.78
CA VAL A 76 12.62 -4.66 24.78
C VAL A 76 12.47 -3.96 23.42
N GLY A 77 12.63 -4.70 22.33
CA GLY A 77 12.49 -4.16 20.97
C GLY A 77 11.10 -3.58 20.69
N ILE A 78 10.04 -4.34 20.99
CA ILE A 78 8.66 -3.86 20.84
C ILE A 78 8.39 -2.64 21.73
N PHE A 79 8.89 -2.66 22.97
CA PHE A 79 8.72 -1.54 23.92
C PHE A 79 9.39 -0.26 23.40
N LEU A 80 10.66 -0.35 23.00
CA LEU A 80 11.41 0.79 22.47
C LEU A 80 10.77 1.35 21.21
N THR A 81 10.33 0.47 20.29
CA THR A 81 9.61 0.87 19.08
C THR A 81 8.29 1.55 19.42
N GLY A 82 7.49 0.99 20.32
CA GLY A 82 6.23 1.58 20.76
C GLY A 82 6.41 2.94 21.43
N LEU A 83 7.48 3.09 22.24
CA LEU A 83 7.86 4.38 22.85
C LEU A 83 8.27 5.41 21.80
N PHE A 84 9.10 5.00 20.82
CA PHE A 84 9.55 5.85 19.73
C PHE A 84 8.37 6.35 18.88
N ILE A 85 7.47 5.44 18.48
CA ILE A 85 6.28 5.82 17.70
C ILE A 85 5.41 6.83 18.46
N ARG A 86 5.18 6.64 19.76
CA ARG A 86 4.29 7.51 20.55
C ARG A 86 4.90 8.85 20.92
N LYS A 87 6.17 8.87 21.33
CA LYS A 87 6.80 10.11 21.80
C LYS A 87 7.38 10.95 20.68
N VAL A 88 7.99 10.31 19.66
CA VAL A 88 8.73 10.99 18.59
C VAL A 88 7.85 11.15 17.35
N VAL A 89 7.29 10.05 16.83
CA VAL A 89 6.56 10.07 15.56
C VAL A 89 5.14 10.65 15.73
N ARG A 90 4.44 10.24 16.78
CA ARG A 90 3.06 10.66 17.12
C ARG A 90 2.04 10.38 16.00
N ASP A 91 2.30 9.38 15.19
CA ASP A 91 1.44 8.92 14.09
C ASP A 91 1.53 7.40 14.00
N ASP A 92 0.49 6.76 13.47
CA ASP A 92 0.56 5.33 13.18
C ASP A 92 1.44 5.09 11.95
N ILE A 93 2.45 4.25 12.04
CA ILE A 93 3.34 3.84 10.95
C ILE A 93 3.25 2.34 10.64
N SER A 94 2.32 1.62 11.30
CA SER A 94 2.05 0.21 11.00
C SER A 94 1.46 0.04 9.59
N HIS A 95 1.60 -1.16 9.00
CA HIS A 95 1.01 -1.52 7.70
C HIS A 95 1.37 -0.59 6.53
N GLY A 96 2.68 -0.38 6.31
CA GLY A 96 3.21 0.58 5.34
C GLY A 96 2.58 0.52 3.94
N VAL A 97 2.43 -0.68 3.34
CA VAL A 97 1.84 -0.85 1.99
C VAL A 97 0.37 -0.43 1.95
N THR A 98 -0.44 -0.82 2.95
CA THR A 98 -1.85 -0.40 3.05
C THR A 98 -2.00 1.13 3.12
N LYS A 99 -1.06 1.82 3.81
CA LYS A 99 -1.05 3.30 3.86
C LYS A 99 -0.70 3.95 2.54
N ILE A 100 0.17 3.35 1.76
CA ILE A 100 0.48 3.84 0.41
C ILE A 100 -0.76 3.70 -0.46
N LEU A 101 -1.43 2.54 -0.46
CA LEU A 101 -2.68 2.33 -1.16
C LEU A 101 -3.76 3.34 -0.73
N TYR A 102 -3.88 3.61 0.56
CA TYR A 102 -4.79 4.64 1.08
C TYR A 102 -4.42 6.05 0.62
N ALA A 103 -3.11 6.39 0.60
CA ALA A 103 -2.66 7.69 0.13
C ALA A 103 -2.93 7.88 -1.37
N ILE A 104 -2.75 6.84 -2.19
CA ILE A 104 -3.08 6.85 -3.61
C ILE A 104 -4.59 7.03 -3.79
N SER A 105 -5.40 6.27 -3.06
CA SER A 105 -6.86 6.24 -3.22
C SER A 105 -7.58 7.49 -2.68
N ARG A 106 -7.12 8.07 -1.56
CA ARG A 106 -7.88 9.11 -0.83
C ARG A 106 -7.12 10.39 -0.56
N LYS A 107 -5.79 10.42 -0.64
CA LYS A 107 -4.96 11.59 -0.27
C LYS A 107 -4.18 12.18 -1.44
N GLN A 108 -4.63 11.99 -2.67
CA GLN A 108 -3.96 12.48 -3.86
C GLN A 108 -2.45 12.15 -3.86
N SER A 109 -2.09 10.93 -3.44
CA SER A 109 -0.72 10.42 -3.36
C SER A 109 0.21 11.21 -2.43
N ARG A 110 -0.33 12.00 -1.48
CA ARG A 110 0.46 12.77 -0.50
C ARG A 110 0.71 11.95 0.75
N ILE A 111 1.98 11.71 1.04
CA ILE A 111 2.44 10.97 2.22
C ILE A 111 3.16 11.93 3.17
N LYS A 112 2.86 11.81 4.48
CA LYS A 112 3.45 12.69 5.51
C LYS A 112 4.98 12.60 5.53
N ARG A 113 5.65 13.74 5.71
CA ARG A 113 7.12 13.88 5.63
C ARG A 113 7.90 13.01 6.60
N HIS A 114 7.37 12.77 7.81
CA HIS A 114 8.09 11.96 8.81
C HIS A 114 8.29 10.51 8.34
N ASN A 115 7.44 9.97 7.44
CA ASN A 115 7.59 8.61 6.92
C ASN A 115 8.88 8.39 6.10
N VAL A 116 9.56 9.46 5.69
CA VAL A 116 10.88 9.39 5.03
C VAL A 116 11.95 8.75 5.93
N TRP A 117 11.83 8.89 7.25
CA TRP A 117 12.81 8.38 8.21
C TRP A 117 12.21 7.53 9.33
N SER A 118 10.97 7.83 9.77
CA SER A 118 10.37 7.21 10.97
C SER A 118 10.19 5.70 10.83
N SER A 119 9.81 5.21 9.65
CA SER A 119 9.62 3.77 9.39
C SER A 119 10.95 3.02 9.41
N VAL A 120 12.03 3.63 8.92
CA VAL A 120 13.39 3.04 8.93
C VAL A 120 13.85 2.78 10.38
N PHE A 121 13.79 3.78 11.24
CA PHE A 121 14.26 3.62 12.62
C PHE A 121 13.37 2.70 13.45
N ALA A 122 12.04 2.82 13.30
CA ALA A 122 11.10 1.97 14.02
C ALA A 122 11.27 0.48 13.65
N SER A 123 11.41 0.18 12.36
CA SER A 123 11.59 -1.21 11.92
C SER A 123 12.97 -1.75 12.25
N ALA A 124 14.02 -0.92 12.17
CA ALA A 124 15.38 -1.33 12.56
C ALA A 124 15.42 -1.80 14.03
N ILE A 125 14.79 -1.05 14.95
CA ILE A 125 14.70 -1.45 16.36
C ILE A 125 13.86 -2.72 16.50
N THR A 126 12.68 -2.78 15.85
CA THR A 126 11.79 -3.95 15.95
C THR A 126 12.49 -5.22 15.49
N ILE A 127 13.03 -5.22 14.28
CA ILE A 127 13.60 -6.41 13.62
C ILE A 127 14.93 -6.79 14.26
N GLY A 128 15.80 -5.80 14.49
CA GLY A 128 17.11 -6.02 15.10
C GLY A 128 17.03 -6.65 16.50
N CYS A 129 15.99 -6.29 17.28
CA CYS A 129 15.73 -6.90 18.58
C CYS A 129 14.92 -8.22 18.51
N GLY A 130 14.63 -8.74 17.32
CA GLY A 130 14.00 -10.04 17.14
C GLY A 130 12.52 -10.00 16.78
N GLY A 131 11.95 -8.86 16.45
CA GLY A 131 10.58 -8.79 15.92
C GLY A 131 10.43 -9.64 14.66
N SER A 132 9.45 -10.55 14.65
CA SER A 132 9.26 -11.58 13.60
C SER A 132 8.53 -11.04 12.39
N VAL A 133 9.09 -10.01 11.74
CA VAL A 133 8.54 -9.23 10.62
C VAL A 133 9.65 -8.83 9.67
N GLY A 134 9.29 -8.31 8.48
CA GLY A 134 10.24 -7.91 7.46
C GLY A 134 10.44 -6.40 7.34
N ALA A 135 11.58 -6.00 6.79
CA ALA A 135 11.96 -4.61 6.56
C ALA A 135 11.31 -4.00 5.31
N GLU A 136 10.68 -4.80 4.45
CA GLU A 136 10.25 -4.39 3.11
C GLU A 136 9.09 -3.39 3.15
N ALA A 137 8.04 -3.65 3.92
CA ALA A 137 6.91 -2.73 3.99
C ALA A 137 7.30 -1.37 4.58
N PRO A 138 8.12 -1.29 5.66
CA PRO A 138 8.70 -0.03 6.13
C PRO A 138 9.53 0.71 5.08
N ILE A 139 10.39 0.01 4.33
CA ILE A 139 11.23 0.69 3.33
C ILE A 139 10.41 1.12 2.11
N VAL A 140 9.40 0.35 1.70
CA VAL A 140 8.48 0.73 0.63
C VAL A 140 7.69 1.98 1.01
N LEU A 141 7.22 2.09 2.28
CA LEU A 141 6.58 3.31 2.79
C LEU A 141 7.56 4.50 2.78
N THR A 142 8.81 4.29 3.19
CA THR A 142 9.86 5.32 3.17
C THR A 142 10.15 5.77 1.75
N GLY A 143 10.35 4.85 0.80
CA GLY A 143 10.61 5.16 -0.60
C GLY A 143 9.43 5.92 -1.24
N SER A 144 8.21 5.45 -1.01
CA SER A 144 7.00 6.13 -1.48
C SER A 144 6.85 7.53 -0.87
N ALA A 145 7.22 7.71 0.41
CA ALA A 145 7.25 9.02 1.05
C ALA A 145 8.31 9.94 0.44
N ILE A 146 9.49 9.42 0.08
CA ILE A 146 10.53 10.17 -0.64
C ILE A 146 9.98 10.66 -1.99
N GLY A 147 9.40 9.77 -2.80
CA GLY A 147 8.79 10.12 -4.09
C GLY A 147 7.68 11.16 -3.95
N SER A 148 6.74 10.96 -3.01
CA SER A 148 5.65 11.88 -2.71
C SER A 148 6.14 13.27 -2.28
N ASN A 149 7.13 13.34 -1.38
CA ASN A 149 7.61 14.63 -0.86
C ASN A 149 8.47 15.36 -1.89
N LEU A 150 9.32 14.67 -2.66
CA LEU A 150 10.06 15.28 -3.77
C LEU A 150 9.10 15.85 -4.82
N GLY A 151 8.11 15.08 -5.28
CA GLY A 151 7.12 15.56 -6.21
C GLY A 151 6.32 16.76 -5.67
N SER A 152 5.97 16.76 -4.39
CA SER A 152 5.27 17.87 -3.74
C SER A 152 6.12 19.14 -3.64
N ILE A 153 7.43 19.03 -3.38
CA ILE A 153 8.38 20.17 -3.36
C ILE A 153 8.43 20.84 -4.73
N PHE A 154 8.43 20.05 -5.81
CA PHE A 154 8.47 20.56 -7.18
C PHE A 154 7.08 20.85 -7.77
N ARG A 155 6.02 20.82 -6.96
CA ARG A 155 4.63 21.15 -7.33
C ARG A 155 4.13 20.32 -8.52
N MET A 156 4.48 19.04 -8.56
CA MET A 156 4.01 18.15 -9.61
C MET A 156 2.51 17.88 -9.44
N ASP A 157 1.82 17.65 -10.56
CA ASP A 157 0.42 17.29 -10.59
C ASP A 157 0.16 15.92 -9.90
N HIS A 158 -1.10 15.61 -9.63
CA HIS A 158 -1.49 14.40 -8.92
C HIS A 158 -1.03 13.11 -9.62
N LYS A 159 -1.13 13.05 -10.95
CA LYS A 159 -0.75 11.88 -11.76
C LYS A 159 0.75 11.61 -11.67
N THR A 160 1.56 12.65 -11.86
CA THR A 160 3.03 12.59 -11.67
C THR A 160 3.39 12.26 -10.23
N LEU A 161 2.65 12.78 -9.25
CA LEU A 161 2.88 12.48 -7.84
C LEU A 161 2.64 10.99 -7.54
N MET A 162 1.56 10.41 -8.08
CA MET A 162 1.26 8.99 -7.97
C MET A 162 2.37 8.14 -8.61
N LEU A 163 2.85 8.53 -9.79
CA LEU A 163 3.97 7.87 -10.45
C LEU A 163 5.25 7.92 -9.61
N LEU A 164 5.60 9.08 -9.02
CA LEU A 164 6.77 9.22 -8.16
C LEU A 164 6.65 8.42 -6.85
N VAL A 165 5.44 8.27 -6.30
CA VAL A 165 5.15 7.35 -5.18
C VAL A 165 5.46 5.91 -5.59
N GLY A 166 5.03 5.49 -6.78
CA GLY A 166 5.38 4.20 -7.37
C GLY A 166 6.87 4.03 -7.61
N CYS A 167 7.53 5.05 -8.17
CA CYS A 167 8.99 5.06 -8.32
C CYS A 167 9.69 4.85 -6.98
N GLY A 168 9.24 5.53 -5.92
CA GLY A 168 9.78 5.35 -4.57
C GLY A 168 9.60 3.93 -4.04
N ALA A 169 8.44 3.31 -4.28
CA ALA A 169 8.18 1.91 -3.91
C ALA A 169 9.07 0.93 -4.70
N ALA A 170 9.14 1.10 -6.02
CA ALA A 170 9.97 0.28 -6.90
C ALA A 170 11.45 0.38 -6.51
N GLY A 171 11.95 1.60 -6.28
CA GLY A 171 13.33 1.84 -5.83
C GLY A 171 13.62 1.25 -4.45
N ALA A 172 12.65 1.25 -3.53
CA ALA A 172 12.80 0.64 -2.21
C ALA A 172 12.96 -0.88 -2.29
N VAL A 173 12.09 -1.57 -3.05
CA VAL A 173 12.19 -3.02 -3.28
C VAL A 173 13.50 -3.36 -4.01
N SER A 174 13.82 -2.60 -5.06
CA SER A 174 15.06 -2.81 -5.83
C SER A 174 16.32 -2.58 -4.99
N GLY A 175 16.29 -1.57 -4.11
CA GLY A 175 17.43 -1.24 -3.25
C GLY A 175 17.68 -2.28 -2.15
N ILE A 176 16.61 -2.80 -1.52
CA ILE A 176 16.78 -3.77 -0.41
C ILE A 176 17.14 -5.16 -0.91
N PHE A 177 16.58 -5.59 -2.06
CA PHE A 177 16.74 -6.92 -2.61
C PHE A 177 17.76 -7.02 -3.76
N LYS A 178 18.25 -5.89 -4.28
CA LYS A 178 19.05 -5.81 -5.50
C LYS A 178 18.32 -6.41 -6.72
N ALA A 179 17.00 -6.25 -6.78
CA ALA A 179 16.08 -6.89 -7.69
C ALA A 179 15.27 -5.85 -8.48
N PRO A 180 15.83 -5.28 -9.58
CA PRO A 180 15.21 -4.17 -10.29
C PRO A 180 13.91 -4.54 -11.00
N ILE A 181 13.80 -5.72 -11.60
CA ILE A 181 12.58 -6.15 -12.28
C ILE A 181 11.47 -6.41 -11.26
N ALA A 182 11.80 -7.10 -10.16
CA ALA A 182 10.85 -7.36 -9.08
C ALA A 182 10.32 -6.06 -8.46
N GLY A 183 11.14 -5.02 -8.34
CA GLY A 183 10.70 -3.71 -7.84
C GLY A 183 9.67 -3.03 -8.73
N VAL A 184 9.87 -3.07 -10.05
CA VAL A 184 8.88 -2.56 -11.02
C VAL A 184 7.58 -3.36 -10.94
N VAL A 185 7.68 -4.69 -11.02
CA VAL A 185 6.52 -5.59 -11.02
C VAL A 185 5.73 -5.49 -9.70
N PHE A 186 6.42 -5.40 -8.55
CA PHE A 186 5.79 -5.16 -7.26
C PHE A 186 4.91 -3.90 -7.26
N THR A 187 5.40 -2.83 -7.86
CA THR A 187 4.66 -1.57 -7.92
C THR A 187 3.39 -1.70 -8.76
N LEU A 188 3.45 -2.46 -9.85
CA LEU A 188 2.30 -2.71 -10.72
C LEU A 188 1.26 -3.63 -10.07
N GLU A 189 1.69 -4.75 -9.48
CA GLU A 189 0.78 -5.75 -8.92
C GLU A 189 0.26 -5.38 -7.53
N VAL A 190 1.13 -4.92 -6.63
CA VAL A 190 0.77 -4.70 -5.22
C VAL A 190 0.22 -3.29 -4.99
N LEU A 191 0.79 -2.26 -5.63
CA LEU A 191 0.28 -0.88 -5.52
C LEU A 191 -0.77 -0.56 -6.57
N MET A 192 -1.04 -1.49 -7.50
CA MET A 192 -2.09 -1.36 -8.53
C MET A 192 -1.95 -0.09 -9.38
N ILE A 193 -0.71 0.31 -9.65
CA ILE A 193 -0.43 1.46 -10.52
C ILE A 193 -0.54 1.01 -11.97
N ASP A 194 -1.28 1.77 -12.78
CA ASP A 194 -1.52 1.44 -14.18
C ASP A 194 -0.22 1.40 -15.00
N LEU A 195 -0.07 0.33 -15.77
CA LEU A 195 1.04 0.14 -16.71
C LEU A 195 0.76 0.94 -17.98
N THR A 196 1.40 2.09 -18.09
CA THR A 196 1.47 2.85 -19.35
C THR A 196 2.92 2.96 -19.82
N MET A 197 3.16 3.19 -21.11
CA MET A 197 4.53 3.43 -21.60
C MET A 197 5.17 4.65 -20.94
N ALA A 198 4.37 5.62 -20.52
CA ALA A 198 4.84 6.81 -19.83
C ALA A 198 5.28 6.51 -18.38
N SER A 199 4.65 5.54 -17.69
CA SER A 199 4.99 5.16 -16.33
C SER A 199 6.14 4.15 -16.25
N LEU A 200 6.30 3.29 -17.25
CA LEU A 200 7.29 2.22 -17.24
C LEU A 200 8.74 2.73 -17.17
N LEU A 201 9.08 3.74 -17.99
CA LEU A 201 10.45 4.25 -18.05
C LEU A 201 10.91 4.92 -16.75
N PRO A 202 10.13 5.79 -16.08
CA PRO A 202 10.46 6.31 -14.76
C PRO A 202 10.66 5.21 -13.70
N LEU A 203 9.79 4.20 -13.67
CA LEU A 203 9.89 3.06 -12.75
C LEU A 203 11.19 2.27 -12.98
N LEU A 204 11.53 1.97 -14.23
CA LEU A 204 12.77 1.28 -14.60
C LEU A 204 14.00 2.09 -14.20
N ILE A 205 14.05 3.40 -14.49
CA ILE A 205 15.16 4.27 -14.11
C ILE A 205 15.37 4.22 -12.59
N THR A 206 14.29 4.39 -11.82
CA THR A 206 14.38 4.36 -10.35
C THR A 206 14.87 3.01 -9.85
N SER A 207 14.31 1.91 -10.36
CA SER A 207 14.65 0.54 -9.94
C SER A 207 16.10 0.19 -10.25
N VAL A 208 16.54 0.43 -11.49
CA VAL A 208 17.93 0.17 -11.90
C VAL A 208 18.91 1.04 -11.14
N THR A 209 18.59 2.34 -10.96
CA THR A 209 19.43 3.25 -10.16
C THR A 209 19.54 2.76 -8.72
N ALA A 210 18.40 2.38 -8.09
CA ALA A 210 18.41 1.92 -6.72
C ALA A 210 19.20 0.62 -6.54
N ALA A 211 19.02 -0.36 -7.43
CA ALA A 211 19.79 -1.59 -7.42
C ALA A 211 21.29 -1.31 -7.62
N SER A 212 21.66 -0.45 -8.60
CA SER A 212 23.05 -0.10 -8.89
C SER A 212 23.73 0.57 -7.69
N VAL A 213 23.07 1.52 -7.03
CA VAL A 213 23.58 2.17 -5.81
C VAL A 213 23.73 1.15 -4.68
N SER A 214 22.77 0.22 -4.53
CA SER A 214 22.85 -0.84 -3.54
C SER A 214 24.04 -1.77 -3.82
N TYR A 215 24.26 -2.19 -5.07
CA TYR A 215 25.45 -2.99 -5.47
C TYR A 215 26.76 -2.28 -5.15
N LEU A 216 26.85 -0.97 -5.40
CA LEU A 216 28.05 -0.18 -5.10
C LEU A 216 28.34 -0.13 -3.59
N LEU A 217 27.32 -0.07 -2.74
CA LEU A 217 27.49 0.08 -1.29
C LEU A 217 27.64 -1.27 -0.56
N THR A 218 26.97 -2.32 -1.02
CA THR A 218 26.89 -3.61 -0.30
C THR A 218 27.46 -4.81 -1.08
N GLY A 219 28.18 -4.55 -2.18
CA GLY A 219 28.77 -5.59 -3.02
C GLY A 219 27.79 -6.22 -4.02
N THR A 220 28.30 -7.09 -4.89
CA THR A 220 27.57 -7.67 -6.03
C THR A 220 26.96 -9.05 -5.76
N GLU A 221 27.15 -9.59 -4.57
CA GLU A 221 26.63 -10.92 -4.24
C GLU A 221 25.09 -10.93 -4.21
N ALA A 222 24.51 -12.02 -4.74
CA ALA A 222 23.08 -12.29 -4.60
C ALA A 222 22.73 -12.50 -3.13
N MET A 223 21.49 -12.19 -2.75
CA MET A 223 21.05 -12.32 -1.35
C MET A 223 21.06 -13.77 -0.89
N PHE A 224 20.70 -14.70 -1.75
CA PHE A 224 20.80 -16.12 -1.51
C PHE A 224 21.74 -16.73 -2.54
N GLN A 225 22.84 -17.35 -2.05
CA GLN A 225 23.70 -18.15 -2.90
C GLN A 225 22.94 -19.44 -3.22
N PHE A 226 22.69 -19.69 -4.48
CA PHE A 226 21.97 -20.88 -4.94
C PHE A 226 22.69 -21.49 -6.15
N HIS A 227 22.98 -22.77 -6.05
CA HIS A 227 23.48 -23.55 -7.18
C HIS A 227 22.40 -24.52 -7.64
N LEU A 228 22.09 -24.46 -8.94
CA LEU A 228 21.09 -25.34 -9.55
C LEU A 228 21.72 -26.73 -9.80
N ASP A 229 21.67 -27.58 -8.77
CA ASP A 229 22.22 -28.94 -8.86
C ASP A 229 21.38 -29.85 -9.79
N TYR A 230 20.07 -29.62 -9.81
CA TYR A 230 19.12 -30.40 -10.60
C TYR A 230 18.28 -29.47 -11.49
N PRO A 231 18.46 -29.52 -12.83
CA PRO A 231 17.59 -28.77 -13.74
C PRO A 231 16.14 -29.25 -13.65
N PHE A 232 15.23 -28.39 -14.02
CA PHE A 232 13.80 -28.73 -14.02
C PHE A 232 13.50 -29.78 -15.10
N SER A 233 12.73 -30.83 -14.74
CA SER A 233 12.22 -31.87 -15.66
C SER A 233 10.70 -31.82 -15.73
N LEU A 234 10.13 -32.21 -16.88
CA LEU A 234 8.68 -32.23 -17.09
C LEU A 234 7.96 -33.18 -16.15
N GLU A 235 8.61 -34.25 -15.70
CA GLU A 235 8.07 -35.21 -14.73
C GLU A 235 7.73 -34.58 -13.38
N ARG A 236 8.32 -33.43 -13.07
CA ARG A 236 8.12 -32.70 -11.81
C ARG A 236 6.95 -31.69 -11.87
N ILE A 237 6.30 -31.50 -13.04
CA ILE A 237 5.18 -30.57 -13.17
C ILE A 237 4.02 -30.92 -12.23
N PRO A 238 3.57 -32.17 -12.09
CA PRO A 238 2.48 -32.50 -11.17
C PRO A 238 2.78 -32.11 -9.71
N TYR A 239 4.03 -32.30 -9.29
CA TYR A 239 4.48 -31.91 -7.94
C TYR A 239 4.55 -30.39 -7.79
N ALA A 240 4.95 -29.65 -8.82
CA ALA A 240 4.91 -28.18 -8.80
C ALA A 240 3.47 -27.65 -8.66
N ILE A 241 2.51 -28.24 -9.38
CA ILE A 241 1.08 -27.90 -9.25
C ILE A 241 0.59 -28.21 -7.82
N ALA A 242 0.91 -29.39 -7.30
CA ALA A 242 0.53 -29.79 -5.93
C ALA A 242 1.15 -28.85 -4.89
N LEU A 243 2.42 -28.48 -5.05
CA LEU A 243 3.08 -27.47 -4.19
C LEU A 243 2.36 -26.12 -4.29
N GLY A 244 1.96 -25.68 -5.49
CA GLY A 244 1.22 -24.43 -5.68
C GLY A 244 -0.10 -24.43 -4.91
N ILE A 245 -0.87 -25.51 -4.99
CA ILE A 245 -2.12 -25.68 -4.23
C ILE A 245 -1.81 -25.66 -2.71
N PHE A 246 -0.81 -26.38 -2.28
CA PHE A 246 -0.38 -26.39 -0.87
C PHE A 246 0.01 -25.01 -0.38
N CYS A 247 0.83 -24.25 -1.13
CA CYS A 247 1.19 -22.88 -0.82
C CYS A 247 -0.03 -21.96 -0.76
N GLY A 248 -1.01 -22.14 -1.67
CA GLY A 248 -2.27 -21.39 -1.65
C GLY A 248 -3.09 -21.63 -0.38
N LEU A 249 -3.15 -22.87 0.10
CA LEU A 249 -3.81 -23.21 1.38
C LEU A 249 -3.06 -22.64 2.59
N VAL A 250 -1.73 -22.71 2.60
CA VAL A 250 -0.90 -22.08 3.66
C VAL A 250 -1.07 -20.57 3.64
N ALA A 251 -1.16 -19.93 2.46
CA ALA A 251 -1.40 -18.50 2.32
C ALA A 251 -2.79 -18.10 2.84
N TRP A 252 -3.82 -18.91 2.59
CA TRP A 252 -5.15 -18.71 3.17
C TRP A 252 -5.13 -18.80 4.68
N TYR A 253 -4.48 -19.85 5.24
CA TYR A 253 -4.28 -19.98 6.68
C TYR A 253 -3.58 -18.75 7.27
N PHE A 254 -2.47 -18.31 6.65
CA PHE A 254 -1.69 -17.17 7.10
C PHE A 254 -2.52 -15.88 7.11
N THR A 255 -3.19 -15.57 6.01
CA THR A 255 -3.98 -14.35 5.85
C THR A 255 -5.15 -14.30 6.82
N ARG A 256 -5.88 -15.41 6.96
CA ARG A 256 -7.05 -15.49 7.85
C ARG A 256 -6.65 -15.42 9.32
N SER A 257 -5.62 -16.15 9.72
CA SER A 257 -5.11 -16.15 11.09
C SER A 257 -4.54 -14.81 11.48
N MET A 258 -3.78 -14.15 10.58
CA MET A 258 -3.24 -12.82 10.84
C MET A 258 -4.34 -11.79 11.08
N ASN A 259 -5.35 -11.74 10.21
CA ASN A 259 -6.50 -10.85 10.37
C ASN A 259 -7.29 -11.14 11.66
N TRP A 260 -7.44 -12.40 12.03
CA TRP A 260 -8.13 -12.79 13.27
C TRP A 260 -7.38 -12.30 14.51
N ILE A 261 -6.07 -12.53 14.59
CA ILE A 261 -5.23 -12.09 15.71
C ILE A 261 -5.19 -10.56 15.81
N GLU A 262 -5.04 -9.85 14.69
CA GLU A 262 -5.08 -8.39 14.66
C GLU A 262 -6.42 -7.85 15.17
N ASN A 263 -7.53 -8.48 14.82
CA ASN A 263 -8.84 -8.10 15.35
C ASN A 263 -8.93 -8.29 16.87
N ILE A 264 -8.25 -9.30 17.43
CA ILE A 264 -8.13 -9.48 18.89
C ILE A 264 -7.36 -8.30 19.49
N PHE A 265 -6.18 -7.96 18.93
CA PHE A 265 -5.39 -6.82 19.41
C PHE A 265 -6.14 -5.48 19.31
N ARG A 266 -7.02 -5.30 18.32
CA ARG A 266 -7.84 -4.08 18.18
C ARG A 266 -8.87 -3.91 19.30
N ARG A 267 -9.33 -4.98 19.94
CA ARG A 267 -10.29 -4.93 21.06
C ARG A 267 -9.70 -4.30 22.32
N TYR A 268 -8.39 -4.34 22.49
CA TYR A 268 -7.72 -3.73 23.63
C TYR A 268 -7.44 -2.25 23.34
N ASN A 269 -7.96 -1.35 24.18
CA ASN A 269 -7.70 0.10 24.04
C ASN A 269 -6.36 0.52 24.62
N SER A 270 -5.91 -0.18 25.69
CA SER A 270 -4.64 0.16 26.33
C SER A 270 -3.44 -0.34 25.51
N PRO A 271 -2.57 0.56 25.11
CA PRO A 271 -1.35 0.18 24.39
C PRO A 271 -0.37 -0.64 25.23
N TYR A 272 -0.36 -0.46 26.56
CA TYR A 272 0.48 -1.24 27.46
C TYR A 272 0.04 -2.71 27.53
N VAL A 273 -1.28 -2.95 27.49
CA VAL A 273 -1.84 -4.31 27.42
C VAL A 273 -1.46 -4.98 26.10
N LYS A 274 -1.56 -4.26 24.98
CA LYS A 274 -1.12 -4.77 23.67
C LYS A 274 0.36 -5.14 23.68
N PHE A 275 1.20 -4.27 24.22
CA PHE A 275 2.63 -4.50 24.38
C PHE A 275 2.92 -5.73 25.23
N LEU A 276 2.27 -5.86 26.39
CA LEU A 276 2.50 -6.99 27.30
C LEU A 276 2.12 -8.32 26.65
N ILE A 277 0.92 -8.40 26.05
CA ILE A 277 0.43 -9.61 25.39
C ILE A 277 1.31 -9.94 24.18
N GLY A 278 1.58 -8.97 23.31
CA GLY A 278 2.37 -9.16 22.09
C GLY A 278 3.82 -9.51 22.39
N GLY A 279 4.45 -8.79 23.34
CA GLY A 279 5.82 -9.05 23.76
C GLY A 279 5.99 -10.44 24.40
N ALA A 280 5.12 -10.80 25.32
CA ALA A 280 5.16 -12.12 25.97
C ALA A 280 4.94 -13.26 24.96
N MET A 281 3.92 -13.14 24.10
CA MET A 281 3.65 -14.14 23.07
C MET A 281 4.83 -14.30 22.10
N LEU A 282 5.39 -13.18 21.60
CA LEU A 282 6.53 -13.22 20.69
C LEU A 282 7.76 -13.85 21.35
N SER A 283 8.08 -13.46 22.58
CA SER A 283 9.25 -13.97 23.31
C SER A 283 9.17 -15.47 23.56
N ILE A 284 8.02 -15.96 23.99
CA ILE A 284 7.80 -17.40 24.21
C ILE A 284 7.98 -18.17 22.89
N LEU A 285 7.41 -17.63 21.79
CA LEU A 285 7.51 -18.28 20.47
C LEU A 285 8.95 -18.31 19.96
N ILE A 286 9.72 -17.22 20.12
CA ILE A 286 11.13 -17.18 19.69
C ILE A 286 11.99 -18.09 20.58
N PHE A 287 11.70 -18.16 21.88
CA PHE A 287 12.41 -19.06 22.77
C PHE A 287 12.21 -20.55 22.41
N LEU A 288 10.99 -20.93 22.00
CA LEU A 288 10.68 -22.28 21.55
C LEU A 288 11.20 -22.55 20.12
N PHE A 289 11.13 -21.54 19.28
CA PHE A 289 11.46 -21.60 17.84
C PHE A 289 12.37 -20.42 17.46
N PRO A 290 13.68 -20.49 17.73
CA PRO A 290 14.65 -19.43 17.39
C PRO A 290 14.62 -18.97 15.94
N PRO A 291 14.33 -19.78 14.90
CA PRO A 291 14.16 -19.32 13.53
C PRO A 291 13.08 -18.25 13.32
N LEU A 292 12.19 -18.05 14.29
CA LEU A 292 11.19 -16.97 14.27
C LEU A 292 11.79 -15.58 14.58
N TYR A 293 13.05 -15.51 15.04
CA TYR A 293 13.76 -14.27 15.34
C TYR A 293 14.02 -13.45 14.07
N GLY A 294 13.53 -12.22 14.04
CA GLY A 294 13.74 -11.31 12.91
C GLY A 294 13.06 -11.75 11.60
N GLU A 295 13.76 -11.53 10.50
CA GLU A 295 13.25 -11.80 9.15
C GLU A 295 13.28 -13.29 8.76
N GLY A 296 14.21 -14.07 9.34
CA GLY A 296 14.37 -15.51 9.06
C GLY A 296 15.27 -15.83 7.86
N TYR A 297 15.99 -14.87 7.30
CA TYR A 297 16.85 -15.09 6.12
C TYR A 297 18.00 -16.05 6.38
N ASP A 298 18.51 -16.13 7.61
CA ASP A 298 19.56 -17.11 7.97
C ASP A 298 19.05 -18.53 7.80
N THR A 299 17.82 -18.81 8.23
CA THR A 299 17.20 -20.13 8.07
C THR A 299 16.93 -20.45 6.60
N ILE A 300 16.48 -19.46 5.81
CA ILE A 300 16.34 -19.64 4.36
C ILE A 300 17.68 -20.03 3.73
N SER A 301 18.74 -19.27 4.04
CA SER A 301 20.09 -19.56 3.51
C SER A 301 20.57 -20.94 3.91
N LEU A 302 20.30 -21.37 5.13
CA LEU A 302 20.68 -22.69 5.63
C LEU A 302 19.92 -23.81 4.89
N LEU A 303 18.63 -23.69 4.67
CA LEU A 303 17.84 -24.69 3.94
C LEU A 303 18.23 -24.76 2.45
N LEU A 304 18.61 -23.63 1.84
CA LEU A 304 19.03 -23.57 0.44
C LEU A 304 20.46 -24.08 0.21
N ASN A 305 21.38 -23.90 1.17
CA ASN A 305 22.79 -24.23 1.02
C ASN A 305 23.15 -25.57 1.66
N GLY A 306 22.38 -26.08 2.62
CA GLY A 306 22.62 -27.35 3.29
C GLY A 306 22.68 -28.51 2.27
N ARG A 307 23.65 -29.42 2.46
CA ARG A 307 23.91 -30.57 1.57
C ARG A 307 23.57 -31.91 2.22
N SER A 308 23.32 -31.91 3.51
CA SER A 308 23.06 -33.15 4.27
C SER A 308 22.02 -32.90 5.35
N SER A 309 21.37 -33.97 5.81
CA SER A 309 20.43 -33.90 6.92
C SER A 309 21.06 -33.27 8.17
N ALA A 310 22.34 -33.56 8.43
CA ALA A 310 23.05 -33.00 9.58
C ALA A 310 23.23 -31.47 9.50
N GLU A 311 23.37 -30.91 8.31
CA GLU A 311 23.44 -29.46 8.11
C GLU A 311 22.05 -28.83 8.28
N TRP A 312 20.97 -29.46 7.79
CA TRP A 312 19.60 -28.98 7.99
C TRP A 312 19.15 -29.05 9.46
N ASP A 313 19.67 -30.03 10.23
CA ASP A 313 19.40 -30.15 11.67
C ASP A 313 19.89 -28.93 12.47
N THR A 314 20.85 -28.17 11.92
CA THR A 314 21.31 -26.93 12.56
C THR A 314 20.24 -25.84 12.64
N VAL A 315 19.12 -25.96 11.89
CA VAL A 315 17.93 -25.09 12.06
C VAL A 315 17.36 -25.19 13.48
N MET A 316 17.55 -26.33 14.15
CA MET A 316 17.08 -26.57 15.52
C MET A 316 18.07 -26.07 16.60
N ASN A 317 19.21 -25.48 16.22
CA ASN A 317 20.15 -24.89 17.16
C ASN A 317 19.48 -23.86 18.07
N ASN A 318 19.95 -23.75 19.30
CA ASN A 318 19.41 -22.89 20.35
C ASN A 318 17.95 -23.18 20.77
N SER A 319 17.36 -24.29 20.32
CA SER A 319 16.00 -24.71 20.68
C SER A 319 15.99 -25.93 21.63
N LEU A 320 14.81 -26.20 22.21
CA LEU A 320 14.57 -27.40 22.99
C LEU A 320 14.63 -28.70 22.16
N PHE A 321 14.62 -28.59 20.83
CA PHE A 321 14.63 -29.70 19.88
C PHE A 321 16.05 -30.09 19.43
N TYR A 322 17.07 -29.36 19.89
CA TYR A 322 18.46 -29.62 19.56
C TYR A 322 18.87 -31.08 19.78
N GLY A 323 19.56 -31.69 18.81
CA GLY A 323 20.05 -33.06 18.86
C GLY A 323 19.06 -34.16 18.48
N ASN A 324 17.83 -33.83 18.10
CA ASN A 324 16.79 -34.79 17.71
C ASN A 324 16.46 -34.68 16.21
N SER A 325 17.32 -35.18 15.32
CA SER A 325 17.17 -35.09 13.84
C SER A 325 15.82 -35.65 13.34
N GLN A 326 15.24 -36.63 14.01
CA GLN A 326 13.93 -37.19 13.63
C GLN A 326 12.77 -36.19 13.78
N LEU A 327 12.94 -35.13 14.57
CA LEU A 327 11.91 -34.13 14.79
C LEU A 327 11.99 -32.94 13.81
N LEU A 328 12.94 -32.92 12.88
CA LEU A 328 13.13 -31.78 11.95
C LEU A 328 11.84 -31.40 11.21
N VAL A 329 11.15 -32.36 10.60
CA VAL A 329 9.91 -32.10 9.85
C VAL A 329 8.81 -31.57 10.76
N VAL A 330 8.65 -32.17 11.97
CA VAL A 330 7.66 -31.71 12.96
C VAL A 330 7.99 -30.29 13.42
N TYR A 331 9.26 -30.01 13.67
CA TYR A 331 9.74 -28.68 14.06
C TYR A 331 9.44 -27.62 12.98
N LEU A 332 9.71 -27.93 11.71
CA LEU A 332 9.43 -27.06 10.58
C LEU A 332 7.91 -26.83 10.38
N LEU A 333 7.09 -27.87 10.56
CA LEU A 333 5.62 -27.75 10.53
C LEU A 333 5.10 -26.85 11.66
N LEU A 334 5.68 -26.96 12.86
CA LEU A 334 5.33 -26.06 13.97
C LEU A 334 5.75 -24.61 13.69
N ILE A 335 6.88 -24.40 13.01
CA ILE A 335 7.28 -23.06 12.56
C ILE A 335 6.27 -22.51 11.56
N ILE A 336 5.78 -23.31 10.60
CA ILE A 336 4.73 -22.87 9.66
C ILE A 336 3.47 -22.44 10.43
N LEU A 337 3.09 -23.20 11.43
CA LEU A 337 1.92 -22.90 12.25
C LEU A 337 2.11 -21.62 13.09
N PHE A 338 3.25 -21.45 13.73
CA PHE A 338 3.46 -20.38 14.72
C PHE A 338 4.00 -19.06 14.15
N LYS A 339 4.56 -19.04 12.94
CA LYS A 339 5.10 -17.79 12.32
C LYS A 339 4.04 -16.69 12.23
N VAL A 340 2.79 -17.04 11.89
CA VAL A 340 1.71 -16.05 11.80
C VAL A 340 1.42 -15.40 13.16
N PHE A 341 1.48 -16.18 14.25
CA PHE A 341 1.30 -15.67 15.61
C PHE A 341 2.44 -14.75 16.02
N ALA A 342 3.69 -15.11 15.70
CA ALA A 342 4.86 -14.29 15.99
C ALA A 342 4.82 -12.96 15.23
N SER A 343 4.46 -12.97 13.94
CA SER A 343 4.34 -11.75 13.13
C SER A 343 3.19 -10.86 13.59
N SER A 344 2.05 -11.45 13.91
CA SER A 344 0.88 -10.71 14.43
C SER A 344 1.15 -10.15 15.84
N ALA A 345 1.87 -10.87 16.70
CA ALA A 345 2.27 -10.42 18.03
C ALA A 345 3.22 -9.22 17.94
N THR A 346 4.17 -9.25 17.00
CA THR A 346 5.09 -8.15 16.76
C THR A 346 4.33 -6.87 16.38
N ASN A 347 3.49 -6.92 15.34
CA ASN A 347 2.76 -5.74 14.86
C ASN A 347 1.66 -5.33 15.85
N GLY A 348 0.90 -6.29 16.40
CA GLY A 348 -0.16 -6.06 17.37
C GLY A 348 0.34 -5.51 18.69
N GLY A 349 1.54 -5.90 19.12
CA GLY A 349 2.22 -5.41 20.33
C GLY A 349 2.77 -3.99 20.21
N GLY A 350 2.84 -3.42 19.01
CA GLY A 350 3.34 -2.07 18.75
C GLY A 350 4.69 -2.00 18.04
N GLY A 351 5.19 -3.12 17.52
CA GLY A 351 6.32 -3.17 16.61
C GLY A 351 5.97 -2.66 15.22
N CYS A 352 6.99 -2.43 14.40
CA CYS A 352 6.85 -1.94 13.02
C CYS A 352 7.58 -2.87 12.05
N GLY A 353 6.83 -3.51 11.15
CA GLY A 353 7.40 -4.36 10.10
C GLY A 353 6.38 -4.90 9.13
N GLY A 354 6.88 -5.52 8.05
CA GLY A 354 6.10 -6.09 6.96
C GLY A 354 5.86 -7.58 7.10
N ILE A 355 4.99 -8.09 6.25
CA ILE A 355 4.66 -9.52 6.15
C ILE A 355 5.34 -10.19 4.95
N PHE A 356 6.12 -9.45 4.20
CA PHE A 356 6.80 -9.90 3.00
C PHE A 356 7.85 -10.99 3.34
N ALA A 357 8.88 -10.67 4.17
CA ALA A 357 9.86 -11.66 4.63
C ALA A 357 9.21 -12.85 5.36
N PRO A 358 8.23 -12.68 6.26
CA PRO A 358 7.45 -13.78 6.79
C PRO A 358 6.85 -14.71 5.73
N SER A 359 6.32 -14.16 4.63
CA SER A 359 5.78 -14.96 3.53
C SER A 359 6.86 -15.74 2.80
N LEU A 360 8.01 -15.11 2.49
CA LEU A 360 9.16 -15.79 1.87
C LEU A 360 9.67 -16.92 2.75
N PHE A 361 9.86 -16.64 4.04
CA PHE A 361 10.33 -17.61 5.02
C PHE A 361 9.41 -18.83 5.13
N LEU A 362 8.11 -18.60 5.28
CA LEU A 362 7.14 -19.69 5.31
C LEU A 362 7.08 -20.47 4.01
N GLY A 363 7.18 -19.78 2.87
CA GLY A 363 7.21 -20.41 1.56
C GLY A 363 8.41 -21.32 1.38
N CYS A 364 9.59 -20.88 1.82
CA CYS A 364 10.81 -21.70 1.84
C CYS A 364 10.59 -22.99 2.64
N ILE A 365 10.13 -22.87 3.87
CA ILE A 365 9.90 -24.03 4.75
C ILE A 365 8.79 -24.93 4.18
N ALA A 366 7.69 -24.37 3.69
CA ALA A 366 6.59 -25.14 3.11
C ALA A 366 7.04 -25.95 1.88
N GLY A 367 7.82 -25.32 0.99
CA GLY A 367 8.37 -26.01 -0.18
C GLY A 367 9.39 -27.08 0.19
N PHE A 368 10.25 -26.81 1.17
CA PHE A 368 11.21 -27.78 1.68
C PHE A 368 10.51 -29.00 2.33
N VAL A 369 9.57 -28.76 3.24
CA VAL A 369 8.82 -29.84 3.90
C VAL A 369 8.02 -30.65 2.90
N PHE A 370 7.36 -30.01 1.92
CA PHE A 370 6.63 -30.71 0.89
C PHE A 370 7.54 -31.68 0.11
N SER A 371 8.69 -31.20 -0.34
CA SER A 371 9.66 -32.04 -1.07
C SER A 371 10.21 -33.16 -0.20
N TYR A 372 10.64 -32.84 1.04
CA TYR A 372 11.19 -33.80 1.97
C TYR A 372 10.20 -34.94 2.26
N VAL A 373 8.95 -34.62 2.54
CA VAL A 373 7.87 -35.61 2.79
C VAL A 373 7.61 -36.46 1.55
N CYS A 374 7.54 -35.86 0.35
CA CYS A 374 7.36 -36.61 -0.89
C CYS A 374 8.51 -37.60 -1.15
N ASN A 375 9.76 -37.22 -0.87
CA ASN A 375 10.93 -38.07 -1.05
C ASN A 375 10.96 -39.19 -0.01
N GLU A 376 10.66 -38.90 1.27
CA GLU A 376 10.65 -39.89 2.36
C GLU A 376 9.60 -40.99 2.12
N PHE A 377 8.42 -40.61 1.69
CA PHE A 377 7.34 -41.58 1.38
C PHE A 377 7.39 -42.10 -0.07
N GLN A 378 8.42 -41.76 -0.85
CA GLN A 378 8.60 -42.17 -2.25
C GLN A 378 7.33 -41.95 -3.11
N LEU A 379 6.62 -40.86 -2.86
CA LEU A 379 5.38 -40.56 -3.57
C LEU A 379 5.66 -40.31 -5.05
N GLY A 380 5.21 -41.26 -5.92
CA GLY A 380 5.32 -41.16 -7.39
C GLY A 380 6.68 -41.54 -7.99
N GLY A 381 7.66 -41.98 -7.17
CA GLY A 381 8.93 -42.56 -7.66
C GLY A 381 9.95 -41.62 -8.29
N THR A 382 9.66 -40.31 -8.34
CA THR A 382 10.57 -39.29 -8.88
C THR A 382 11.19 -38.48 -7.74
N TYR A 383 12.54 -38.36 -7.73
CA TYR A 383 13.22 -37.54 -6.75
C TYR A 383 12.91 -36.03 -6.96
N ILE A 384 12.53 -35.39 -5.88
CA ILE A 384 12.13 -33.98 -5.84
C ILE A 384 13.20 -33.19 -5.08
N PRO A 385 13.98 -32.30 -5.75
CA PRO A 385 15.05 -31.57 -5.09
C PRO A 385 14.51 -30.57 -4.06
N GLU A 386 14.87 -30.73 -2.79
CA GLU A 386 14.37 -29.92 -1.67
C GLU A 386 14.65 -28.43 -1.86
N LYS A 387 15.85 -28.08 -2.32
CA LYS A 387 16.27 -26.70 -2.58
C LYS A 387 15.41 -26.01 -3.65
N ASN A 388 15.14 -26.73 -4.75
CA ASN A 388 14.32 -26.18 -5.84
C ASN A 388 12.89 -25.94 -5.37
N PHE A 389 12.33 -26.89 -4.61
CA PHE A 389 10.96 -26.78 -4.10
C PHE A 389 10.85 -25.74 -2.99
N ALA A 390 11.90 -25.55 -2.19
CA ALA A 390 11.98 -24.43 -1.24
C ALA A 390 11.88 -23.07 -1.94
N LEU A 391 12.62 -22.85 -3.04
CA LEU A 391 12.53 -21.63 -3.86
C LEU A 391 11.15 -21.45 -4.51
N MET A 392 10.61 -22.53 -5.08
CA MET A 392 9.26 -22.50 -5.65
C MET A 392 8.20 -22.21 -4.62
N GLY A 393 8.34 -22.75 -3.41
CA GLY A 393 7.47 -22.45 -2.28
C GLY A 393 7.52 -20.98 -1.85
N MET A 394 8.73 -20.36 -1.86
CA MET A 394 8.87 -18.91 -1.58
C MET A 394 8.02 -18.08 -2.55
N ALA A 395 8.14 -18.33 -3.85
CA ALA A 395 7.37 -17.63 -4.87
C ALA A 395 5.87 -17.91 -4.75
N GLY A 396 5.48 -19.18 -4.51
CA GLY A 396 4.09 -19.59 -4.36
C GLY A 396 3.39 -18.95 -3.17
N LEU A 397 4.02 -18.98 -1.99
CA LEU A 397 3.41 -18.39 -0.81
C LEU A 397 3.31 -16.87 -0.89
N MET A 398 4.36 -16.22 -1.41
CA MET A 398 4.33 -14.79 -1.66
C MET A 398 3.21 -14.41 -2.63
N SER A 399 3.08 -15.16 -3.72
CA SER A 399 2.01 -15.00 -4.71
C SER A 399 0.61 -15.11 -4.06
N GLY A 400 0.42 -16.11 -3.20
CA GLY A 400 -0.85 -16.32 -2.50
C GLY A 400 -1.17 -15.21 -1.50
N VAL A 401 -0.23 -14.81 -0.64
CA VAL A 401 -0.47 -13.81 0.43
C VAL A 401 -0.67 -12.42 -0.15
N MET A 402 0.11 -12.04 -1.16
CA MET A 402 0.12 -10.67 -1.72
C MET A 402 -0.74 -10.51 -2.97
N HIS A 403 -1.25 -11.59 -3.54
CA HIS A 403 -1.92 -11.62 -4.85
C HIS A 403 -1.02 -11.03 -5.96
N ALA A 404 0.27 -11.37 -5.92
CA ALA A 404 1.30 -10.83 -6.80
C ALA A 404 2.18 -11.96 -7.38
N PRO A 405 1.65 -12.75 -8.33
CA PRO A 405 2.35 -13.91 -8.88
C PRO A 405 3.63 -13.54 -9.65
N LEU A 406 3.60 -12.47 -10.46
CA LEU A 406 4.78 -12.04 -11.20
C LEU A 406 5.87 -11.51 -10.27
N THR A 407 5.49 -10.75 -9.24
CA THR A 407 6.43 -10.26 -8.22
C THR A 407 7.14 -11.43 -7.55
N GLY A 408 6.41 -12.49 -7.17
CA GLY A 408 6.98 -13.70 -6.58
C GLY A 408 8.01 -14.37 -7.49
N VAL A 409 7.68 -14.55 -8.77
CA VAL A 409 8.56 -15.17 -9.76
C VAL A 409 9.83 -14.37 -9.99
N PHE A 410 9.70 -13.07 -10.33
CA PHE A 410 10.84 -12.23 -10.65
C PHE A 410 11.73 -11.98 -9.43
N LEU A 411 11.13 -11.81 -8.24
CA LEU A 411 11.89 -11.61 -7.04
C LEU A 411 12.78 -12.83 -6.73
N ILE A 412 12.22 -14.04 -6.75
CA ILE A 412 13.01 -15.23 -6.44
C ILE A 412 14.08 -15.48 -7.49
N ALA A 413 13.78 -15.24 -8.78
CA ALA A 413 14.78 -15.33 -9.83
C ALA A 413 15.96 -14.34 -9.63
N GLU A 414 15.66 -13.09 -9.28
CA GLU A 414 16.70 -12.08 -9.03
C GLU A 414 17.44 -12.31 -7.70
N LEU A 415 16.75 -12.75 -6.63
CA LEU A 415 17.40 -13.06 -5.33
C LEU A 415 18.37 -14.23 -5.41
N THR A 416 18.15 -15.18 -6.32
CA THR A 416 19.01 -16.35 -6.51
C THR A 416 20.02 -16.18 -7.64
N GLY A 417 20.00 -15.02 -8.31
CA GLY A 417 20.93 -14.71 -9.41
C GLY A 417 20.70 -15.52 -10.68
N GLY A 418 19.54 -16.17 -10.87
CA GLY A 418 19.30 -16.99 -12.05
C GLY A 418 17.82 -17.25 -12.40
N TYR A 419 17.57 -17.47 -13.69
CA TYR A 419 16.25 -17.76 -14.26
C TYR A 419 16.04 -19.25 -14.57
N GLY A 420 16.92 -20.15 -14.08
CA GLY A 420 16.88 -21.58 -14.37
C GLY A 420 15.60 -22.30 -13.90
N LEU A 421 14.92 -21.77 -12.89
CA LEU A 421 13.65 -22.29 -12.38
C LEU A 421 12.44 -21.42 -12.76
N PHE A 422 12.58 -20.55 -13.78
CA PHE A 422 11.54 -19.58 -14.12
C PHE A 422 10.19 -20.21 -14.42
N LEU A 423 10.15 -21.24 -15.26
CA LEU A 423 8.91 -21.95 -15.60
C LEU A 423 8.24 -22.61 -14.38
N PRO A 424 8.94 -23.40 -13.54
CA PRO A 424 8.30 -23.97 -12.36
C PRO A 424 7.90 -22.91 -11.33
N LEU A 425 8.65 -21.82 -11.17
CA LEU A 425 8.24 -20.69 -10.33
C LEU A 425 6.91 -20.09 -10.80
N MET A 426 6.72 -19.94 -12.13
CA MET A 426 5.45 -19.47 -12.70
C MET A 426 4.30 -20.43 -12.39
N ILE A 427 4.50 -21.73 -12.59
CA ILE A 427 3.47 -22.76 -12.34
C ILE A 427 3.02 -22.68 -10.87
N VAL A 428 3.96 -22.71 -9.93
CA VAL A 428 3.65 -22.70 -8.50
C VAL A 428 2.98 -21.38 -8.09
N SER A 429 3.48 -20.25 -8.56
CA SER A 429 2.93 -18.92 -8.24
C SER A 429 1.50 -18.77 -8.75
N VAL A 430 1.22 -19.17 -9.99
CA VAL A 430 -0.13 -19.09 -10.58
C VAL A 430 -1.09 -20.06 -9.86
N CYS A 431 -0.66 -21.30 -9.59
CA CYS A 431 -1.51 -22.27 -8.87
C CYS A 431 -1.82 -21.79 -7.44
N ALA A 432 -0.85 -21.21 -6.74
CA ALA A 432 -1.07 -20.66 -5.41
C ALA A 432 -2.04 -19.46 -5.43
N TYR A 433 -1.89 -18.56 -6.39
CA TYR A 433 -2.80 -17.44 -6.60
C TYR A 433 -4.22 -17.90 -6.92
N LEU A 434 -4.38 -18.83 -7.86
CA LEU A 434 -5.70 -19.38 -8.21
C LEU A 434 -6.35 -20.10 -7.03
N THR A 435 -5.57 -20.75 -6.18
CA THR A 435 -6.10 -21.43 -4.99
C THR A 435 -6.61 -20.43 -3.97
N ILE A 436 -5.83 -19.39 -3.64
CA ILE A 436 -6.24 -18.45 -2.58
C ILE A 436 -7.40 -17.55 -3.01
N ILE A 437 -7.49 -17.15 -4.29
CA ILE A 437 -8.53 -16.23 -4.75
C ILE A 437 -9.94 -16.80 -4.59
N VAL A 438 -10.07 -18.12 -4.52
CA VAL A 438 -11.34 -18.82 -4.25
C VAL A 438 -11.83 -18.51 -2.83
N PHE A 439 -10.92 -18.34 -1.87
CA PHE A 439 -11.23 -18.12 -0.46
C PHE A 439 -11.18 -16.65 -0.05
N GLU A 440 -10.21 -15.90 -0.58
CA GLU A 440 -9.95 -14.50 -0.24
C GLU A 440 -9.75 -13.71 -1.55
N PRO A 441 -10.74 -12.89 -1.96
CA PRO A 441 -10.69 -12.16 -3.23
C PRO A 441 -9.74 -10.96 -3.21
N HIS A 442 -9.28 -10.56 -2.03
CA HIS A 442 -8.39 -9.42 -1.83
C HIS A 442 -7.09 -9.83 -1.14
N SER A 443 -5.97 -9.22 -1.56
CA SER A 443 -4.69 -9.41 -0.88
C SER A 443 -4.76 -8.91 0.57
N ILE A 444 -3.86 -9.41 1.41
CA ILE A 444 -3.78 -8.96 2.80
C ILE A 444 -3.59 -7.44 2.95
N TYR A 445 -2.98 -6.78 1.96
CA TYR A 445 -2.76 -5.33 1.94
C TYR A 445 -4.01 -4.54 1.56
N SER A 446 -4.76 -5.01 0.57
CA SER A 446 -5.96 -4.33 0.05
C SER A 446 -7.24 -4.66 0.82
N MET A 447 -7.28 -5.78 1.54
CA MET A 447 -8.47 -6.26 2.25
C MET A 447 -9.05 -5.25 3.24
N ARG A 448 -8.19 -4.45 3.90
CA ARG A 448 -8.64 -3.43 4.86
C ARG A 448 -9.35 -2.28 4.16
N LEU A 449 -8.78 -1.81 3.04
CA LEU A 449 -9.38 -0.75 2.23
C LEU A 449 -10.65 -1.24 1.52
N ALA A 450 -10.67 -2.52 1.10
CA ALA A 450 -11.86 -3.12 0.52
C ALA A 450 -13.03 -3.18 1.53
N LYS A 451 -12.75 -3.54 2.79
CA LYS A 451 -13.77 -3.58 3.86
C LYS A 451 -14.32 -2.20 4.24
N SER A 452 -13.53 -1.14 4.13
CA SER A 452 -13.97 0.24 4.36
C SER A 452 -14.61 0.90 3.12
N GLY A 453 -14.63 0.22 1.96
CA GLY A 453 -15.09 0.78 0.69
C GLY A 453 -14.14 1.84 0.10
N GLU A 454 -12.91 1.91 0.60
CA GLU A 454 -11.91 2.92 0.22
C GLU A 454 -10.93 2.42 -0.85
N LEU A 455 -11.05 1.15 -1.28
CA LEU A 455 -10.19 0.57 -2.30
C LEU A 455 -10.70 0.98 -3.70
N ILE A 456 -9.92 1.79 -4.39
CA ILE A 456 -10.14 2.10 -5.80
C ILE A 456 -9.43 1.00 -6.62
N THR A 457 -10.14 -0.10 -6.88
CA THR A 457 -9.65 -1.13 -7.81
C THR A 457 -10.29 -0.89 -9.17
N HIS A 458 -9.49 -0.81 -10.24
CA HIS A 458 -9.86 -0.91 -11.68
C HIS A 458 -11.20 -0.26 -12.14
N HIS A 459 -11.98 0.34 -11.26
CA HIS A 459 -13.14 1.15 -11.61
C HIS A 459 -12.63 2.55 -11.99
N LYS A 460 -12.23 2.71 -13.25
CA LYS A 460 -11.86 4.01 -13.83
C LYS A 460 -12.86 5.10 -13.48
N ASP A 461 -14.13 4.72 -13.35
CA ASP A 461 -15.24 5.60 -12.99
C ASP A 461 -15.10 6.21 -11.57
N LYS A 462 -14.77 5.39 -10.56
CA LYS A 462 -14.55 5.89 -9.19
C LYS A 462 -13.28 6.73 -9.06
N ALA A 463 -12.22 6.33 -9.77
CA ALA A 463 -10.98 7.09 -9.81
C ALA A 463 -11.19 8.48 -10.42
N ALA A 464 -11.92 8.56 -11.54
CA ALA A 464 -12.25 9.83 -12.19
C ALA A 464 -13.07 10.75 -11.27
N LEU A 465 -14.08 10.22 -10.57
CA LEU A 465 -14.88 10.99 -9.61
C LEU A 465 -14.04 11.51 -8.43
N THR A 466 -13.10 10.70 -7.92
CA THR A 466 -12.21 11.12 -6.82
C THR A 466 -11.21 12.21 -7.24
N MET A 467 -10.86 12.26 -8.53
CA MET A 467 -9.96 13.28 -9.09
C MET A 467 -10.66 14.59 -9.40
N MET A 468 -11.98 14.58 -9.51
CA MET A 468 -12.74 15.80 -9.76
C MET A 468 -12.79 16.66 -8.49
N SER A 469 -12.42 17.92 -8.62
CA SER A 469 -12.55 18.91 -7.56
C SER A 469 -13.95 19.55 -7.63
N MET A 470 -14.58 19.79 -6.48
CA MET A 470 -15.85 20.50 -6.37
C MET A 470 -15.81 21.85 -7.09
N GLU A 471 -14.69 22.58 -6.96
CA GLU A 471 -14.49 23.89 -7.58
C GLU A 471 -14.62 23.87 -9.10
N THR A 472 -14.30 22.73 -9.77
CA THR A 472 -14.35 22.60 -11.24
C THR A 472 -15.76 22.37 -11.78
N VAL A 473 -16.69 21.95 -10.92
CA VAL A 473 -18.07 21.61 -11.30
C VAL A 473 -19.11 22.62 -10.83
N ILE A 474 -18.76 23.53 -9.91
CA ILE A 474 -19.64 24.60 -9.46
C ILE A 474 -19.82 25.62 -10.57
N GLU A 475 -21.09 25.94 -10.87
CA GLU A 475 -21.51 27.01 -11.77
C GLU A 475 -22.05 28.16 -10.94
N THR A 476 -21.51 29.37 -11.10
CA THR A 476 -21.85 30.56 -10.30
C THR A 476 -22.67 31.60 -11.07
N ASP A 477 -22.90 31.40 -12.37
CA ASP A 477 -23.65 32.31 -13.23
C ASP A 477 -25.17 32.11 -13.08
N PHE A 478 -25.70 32.48 -11.92
CA PHE A 478 -27.12 32.46 -11.60
C PHE A 478 -27.57 33.79 -11.00
N GLN A 479 -28.76 34.25 -11.42
CA GLN A 479 -29.35 35.46 -10.91
C GLN A 479 -30.03 35.19 -9.57
N LEU A 480 -29.55 35.85 -8.51
CA LEU A 480 -30.13 35.76 -7.17
C LEU A 480 -31.48 36.52 -7.10
N VAL A 481 -32.44 35.97 -6.39
CA VAL A 481 -33.73 36.61 -6.09
C VAL A 481 -34.00 36.57 -4.59
N ARG A 482 -34.83 37.49 -4.11
CA ARG A 482 -35.23 37.56 -2.71
C ARG A 482 -36.69 37.17 -2.52
N PRO A 483 -37.10 36.67 -1.33
CA PRO A 483 -38.48 36.26 -1.07
C PRO A 483 -39.50 37.39 -1.20
N ASP A 484 -39.11 38.61 -0.86
CA ASP A 484 -39.94 39.83 -0.86
C ASP A 484 -40.13 40.45 -2.24
N MET A 485 -39.35 40.08 -3.24
CA MET A 485 -39.48 40.56 -4.63
C MET A 485 -40.87 40.22 -5.18
N ASP A 486 -41.48 41.17 -5.90
CA ASP A 486 -42.74 40.94 -6.61
C ASP A 486 -42.52 40.22 -7.95
N LEU A 487 -43.62 39.76 -8.58
CA LEU A 487 -43.54 39.05 -9.86
C LEU A 487 -42.95 39.92 -10.99
N ALA A 488 -43.13 41.25 -10.94
CA ALA A 488 -42.55 42.16 -11.96
C ALA A 488 -41.01 42.19 -11.83
N GLU A 489 -40.50 42.24 -10.62
CA GLU A 489 -39.04 42.19 -10.35
C GLU A 489 -38.46 40.81 -10.72
N MET A 490 -39.20 39.74 -10.45
CA MET A 490 -38.82 38.38 -10.85
C MET A 490 -38.77 38.25 -12.38
N VAL A 491 -39.73 38.75 -13.15
CA VAL A 491 -39.73 38.75 -14.61
C VAL A 491 -38.55 39.55 -15.15
N LYS A 492 -38.18 40.65 -14.49
CA LYS A 492 -36.99 41.45 -14.83
C LYS A 492 -35.69 40.68 -14.56
N ALA A 493 -35.61 39.87 -13.50
CA ALA A 493 -34.48 38.97 -13.21
C ALA A 493 -34.38 37.86 -14.28
N ILE A 494 -35.53 37.27 -14.66
CA ILE A 494 -35.60 36.26 -15.73
C ILE A 494 -35.07 36.81 -17.07
N SER A 495 -35.50 38.03 -17.45
CA SER A 495 -35.11 38.65 -18.72
C SER A 495 -33.60 38.88 -18.83
N LYS A 496 -32.89 38.96 -17.73
CA LYS A 496 -31.41 39.17 -17.66
C LYS A 496 -30.63 37.85 -17.53
N SER A 497 -31.31 36.74 -17.31
CA SER A 497 -30.67 35.43 -17.08
C SER A 497 -30.89 34.48 -18.25
N GLY A 498 -29.87 33.74 -18.63
CA GLY A 498 -29.99 32.62 -19.56
C GLY A 498 -30.35 31.30 -18.86
N ARG A 499 -30.62 31.31 -17.56
CA ARG A 499 -30.85 30.12 -16.73
C ARG A 499 -32.36 29.95 -16.39
N ASN A 500 -32.76 28.70 -16.17
CA ASN A 500 -34.11 28.33 -15.83
C ASN A 500 -34.35 28.13 -14.32
N LEU A 501 -33.31 28.33 -13.51
CA LEU A 501 -33.32 28.18 -12.06
C LEU A 501 -32.81 29.47 -11.42
N PHE A 502 -33.53 29.92 -10.35
CA PHE A 502 -33.22 31.14 -9.62
C PHE A 502 -33.13 30.81 -8.14
N PRO A 503 -31.95 30.93 -7.51
CA PRO A 503 -31.82 30.71 -6.08
C PRO A 503 -32.43 31.88 -5.33
N VAL A 504 -33.25 31.53 -4.31
CA VAL A 504 -33.87 32.50 -3.39
C VAL A 504 -33.01 32.57 -2.15
N VAL A 505 -32.45 33.74 -1.89
CA VAL A 505 -31.59 33.98 -0.74
C VAL A 505 -32.12 35.11 0.16
N ASP A 506 -31.79 35.04 1.43
CA ASP A 506 -32.12 36.08 2.40
C ASP A 506 -31.10 37.27 2.37
N VAL A 507 -31.20 38.16 3.36
CA VAL A 507 -30.28 39.30 3.52
C VAL A 507 -28.87 38.90 3.92
N HIS A 508 -28.67 37.69 4.46
CA HIS A 508 -27.41 37.12 4.85
C HIS A 508 -26.80 36.20 3.81
N ASN A 509 -27.44 36.12 2.61
CA ASN A 509 -27.07 35.22 1.51
C ASN A 509 -27.28 33.73 1.83
N GLU A 510 -28.13 33.41 2.81
CA GLU A 510 -28.51 32.02 3.10
C GLU A 510 -29.57 31.54 2.09
N LEU A 511 -29.41 30.29 1.63
CA LEU A 511 -30.34 29.70 0.67
C LEU A 511 -31.66 29.32 1.35
N ILE A 512 -32.78 29.98 0.95
CA ILE A 512 -34.10 29.70 1.47
C ILE A 512 -34.92 28.79 0.55
N GLY A 513 -34.77 28.96 -0.76
CA GLY A 513 -35.55 28.22 -1.73
C GLY A 513 -35.03 28.38 -3.16
N LEU A 514 -35.78 27.87 -4.11
CA LEU A 514 -35.52 27.95 -5.54
C LEU A 514 -36.76 28.37 -6.29
N VAL A 515 -36.65 29.17 -7.33
CA VAL A 515 -37.73 29.39 -8.31
C VAL A 515 -37.35 28.69 -9.60
N ILE A 516 -38.28 27.87 -10.09
CA ILE A 516 -38.13 27.14 -11.37
C ILE A 516 -38.94 27.89 -12.41
N LEU A 517 -38.31 28.29 -13.54
CA LEU A 517 -38.99 29.07 -14.59
C LEU A 517 -40.27 28.39 -15.09
N ASN A 518 -40.27 27.05 -15.19
CA ASN A 518 -41.46 26.32 -15.64
C ASN A 518 -42.66 26.51 -14.73
N ASP A 519 -42.48 26.66 -13.43
CA ASP A 519 -43.58 26.76 -12.45
C ASP A 519 -44.27 28.12 -12.53
N ILE A 520 -43.56 29.15 -12.92
CA ILE A 520 -44.09 30.52 -13.05
C ILE A 520 -44.41 30.91 -14.50
N ARG A 521 -44.17 30.04 -15.48
CA ARG A 521 -44.35 30.33 -16.91
C ARG A 521 -45.76 30.79 -17.24
N ASN A 522 -46.79 30.25 -16.57
CA ASN A 522 -48.21 30.57 -16.82
C ASN A 522 -48.62 31.93 -16.27
N ILE A 523 -47.89 32.47 -15.28
CA ILE A 523 -48.24 33.73 -14.60
C ILE A 523 -47.33 34.89 -15.00
N MET A 524 -46.10 34.61 -15.49
CA MET A 524 -45.11 35.63 -15.79
C MET A 524 -45.49 36.60 -16.92
N PHE A 525 -46.45 36.27 -17.79
CA PHE A 525 -46.94 37.10 -18.86
C PHE A 525 -48.20 37.87 -18.52
N ARG A 526 -48.77 37.67 -17.31
CA ARG A 526 -49.99 38.32 -16.83
C ARG A 526 -49.65 39.55 -16.01
N GLN A 527 -49.65 40.74 -16.62
CA GLN A 527 -49.27 42.01 -15.97
C GLN A 527 -50.14 42.35 -14.75
N GLU A 528 -51.41 41.95 -14.74
CA GLU A 528 -52.38 42.08 -13.61
C GLU A 528 -51.98 41.33 -12.34
N LEU A 529 -51.04 40.39 -12.44
CA LEU A 529 -50.53 39.57 -11.30
C LEU A 529 -49.19 40.10 -10.76
N TYR A 530 -48.56 41.07 -11.44
CA TYR A 530 -47.21 41.52 -11.14
C TYR A 530 -46.99 41.97 -9.69
N HIS A 531 -47.94 42.69 -9.12
CA HIS A 531 -47.88 43.20 -7.74
C HIS A 531 -48.71 42.36 -6.75
N LYS A 532 -49.36 41.26 -7.20
CA LYS A 532 -50.14 40.36 -6.35
C LYS A 532 -49.35 39.21 -5.77
N TYR A 533 -48.36 38.72 -6.50
CA TYR A 533 -47.56 37.57 -6.12
C TYR A 533 -46.14 38.00 -5.81
N ARG A 534 -45.57 37.43 -4.73
CA ARG A 534 -44.18 37.56 -4.36
C ARG A 534 -43.46 36.24 -4.61
N VAL A 535 -42.12 36.27 -4.66
CA VAL A 535 -41.25 35.10 -4.83
C VAL A 535 -41.56 34.03 -3.77
N GLU A 536 -41.82 34.42 -2.53
CA GLU A 536 -42.22 33.51 -1.43
C GLU A 536 -43.47 32.66 -1.74
N ASN A 537 -44.38 33.11 -2.62
CA ASN A 537 -45.63 32.41 -2.92
C ASN A 537 -45.43 31.24 -3.93
N PHE A 538 -44.31 31.23 -4.66
CA PHE A 538 -44.02 30.22 -5.71
C PHE A 538 -42.60 29.62 -5.63
N MET A 539 -41.80 30.00 -4.64
CA MET A 539 -40.55 29.32 -4.38
C MET A 539 -40.77 27.91 -3.85
N VAL A 540 -39.87 27.00 -4.16
CA VAL A 540 -39.89 25.63 -3.69
C VAL A 540 -38.60 25.33 -2.88
N THR A 541 -38.74 24.48 -1.87
CA THR A 541 -37.56 24.03 -1.11
C THR A 541 -36.72 23.09 -1.96
N PRO A 542 -35.38 23.24 -2.01
CA PRO A 542 -34.51 22.32 -2.71
C PRO A 542 -34.65 20.89 -2.16
N LYS A 543 -34.69 19.87 -3.03
CA LYS A 543 -34.78 18.47 -2.61
C LYS A 543 -33.54 18.02 -1.82
N ALA A 544 -32.39 18.60 -2.12
CA ALA A 544 -31.13 18.46 -1.38
C ALA A 544 -30.19 19.63 -1.71
N CYS A 545 -29.28 19.92 -0.80
CA CYS A 545 -28.16 20.84 -1.02
C CYS A 545 -26.84 20.08 -1.00
N ILE A 546 -25.89 20.55 -1.79
CA ILE A 546 -24.51 20.08 -1.80
C ILE A 546 -23.72 21.02 -0.90
N ILE A 547 -22.90 20.48 0.00
CA ILE A 547 -21.98 21.27 0.83
C ILE A 547 -20.61 21.27 0.13
N THR A 548 -19.88 22.37 0.19
CA THR A 548 -18.55 22.50 -0.46
C THR A 548 -17.54 21.45 -0.03
N THR A 549 -17.73 20.86 1.15
CA THR A 549 -16.90 19.78 1.71
C THR A 549 -17.33 18.37 1.28
N ASP A 550 -18.47 18.23 0.58
CA ASP A 550 -18.94 16.93 0.09
C ASP A 550 -17.95 16.33 -0.92
N SER A 551 -17.77 15.01 -0.88
CA SER A 551 -17.05 14.29 -1.92
C SER A 551 -17.87 14.18 -3.22
N MET A 552 -17.22 14.01 -4.36
CA MET A 552 -17.96 13.81 -5.63
C MET A 552 -18.83 12.53 -5.62
N GLU A 553 -18.50 11.53 -4.81
CA GLU A 553 -19.34 10.36 -4.58
C GLU A 553 -20.63 10.76 -3.85
N ASP A 554 -20.53 11.57 -2.79
CA ASP A 554 -21.70 12.06 -2.04
C ASP A 554 -22.59 12.94 -2.92
N VAL A 555 -21.97 13.75 -3.78
CA VAL A 555 -22.68 14.58 -4.77
C VAL A 555 -23.48 13.71 -5.74
N MET A 556 -22.87 12.67 -6.31
CA MET A 556 -23.58 11.74 -7.20
C MET A 556 -24.71 11.01 -6.49
N ASP A 557 -24.48 10.55 -5.27
CA ASP A 557 -25.50 9.93 -4.42
C ASP A 557 -26.71 10.87 -4.18
N LYS A 558 -26.45 12.16 -3.92
CA LYS A 558 -27.51 13.17 -3.77
C LYS A 558 -28.31 13.35 -5.07
N PHE A 559 -27.63 13.36 -6.23
CA PHE A 559 -28.30 13.40 -7.53
C PHE A 559 -29.17 12.18 -7.82
N ASP A 560 -28.69 10.99 -7.45
CA ASP A 560 -29.43 9.74 -7.69
C ASP A 560 -30.63 9.61 -6.76
N LYS A 561 -30.48 9.97 -5.49
CA LYS A 561 -31.58 9.97 -4.51
C LYS A 561 -32.68 10.99 -4.84
N THR A 562 -32.30 12.16 -5.35
CA THR A 562 -33.28 13.25 -5.62
C THR A 562 -33.90 13.20 -7.01
N GLY A 563 -33.24 12.53 -7.97
CA GLY A 563 -33.58 12.55 -9.39
C GLY A 563 -33.44 13.93 -10.05
N SER A 564 -32.80 14.89 -9.38
CA SER A 564 -32.65 16.27 -9.85
C SER A 564 -31.59 16.37 -10.96
N TRP A 565 -31.70 17.37 -11.83
CA TRP A 565 -30.68 17.69 -12.84
C TRP A 565 -29.68 18.73 -12.35
N ASN A 566 -30.09 19.57 -11.40
CA ASN A 566 -29.29 20.61 -10.78
C ASN A 566 -29.54 20.59 -9.27
N LEU A 567 -28.50 20.77 -8.47
CA LEU A 567 -28.58 20.92 -7.03
C LEU A 567 -27.82 22.18 -6.60
N PRO A 568 -28.36 22.97 -5.66
CA PRO A 568 -27.66 24.13 -5.13
C PRO A 568 -26.49 23.73 -4.25
N VAL A 569 -25.45 24.55 -4.25
CA VAL A 569 -24.25 24.41 -3.43
C VAL A 569 -24.25 25.50 -2.37
N VAL A 570 -24.02 25.09 -1.13
CA VAL A 570 -23.91 25.97 0.03
C VAL A 570 -22.58 25.70 0.78
N ASP A 571 -22.14 26.67 1.56
CA ASP A 571 -21.06 26.46 2.53
C ASP A 571 -21.55 25.79 3.82
N GLU A 572 -20.67 25.63 4.80
CA GLU A 572 -21.00 25.07 6.12
C GLU A 572 -22.00 25.93 6.91
N ASP A 573 -22.09 27.24 6.60
CA ASP A 573 -23.01 28.22 7.20
C ASP A 573 -24.31 28.37 6.40
N ASN A 574 -24.62 27.47 5.46
CA ASN A 574 -25.78 27.49 4.55
C ASN A 574 -25.85 28.69 3.61
N LYS A 575 -24.73 29.41 3.39
CA LYS A 575 -24.66 30.50 2.40
C LYS A 575 -24.56 29.93 0.98
N TYR A 576 -25.35 30.52 0.08
CA TYR A 576 -25.37 30.11 -1.31
C TYR A 576 -24.06 30.44 -2.04
N ILE A 577 -23.52 29.46 -2.78
CA ILE A 577 -22.31 29.59 -3.59
C ILE A 577 -22.59 29.46 -5.08
N GLY A 578 -23.43 28.48 -5.47
CA GLY A 578 -23.69 28.20 -6.88
C GLY A 578 -24.57 26.97 -7.07
N PHE A 579 -24.52 26.40 -8.26
CA PHE A 579 -25.17 25.12 -8.58
C PHE A 579 -24.16 24.12 -9.14
N VAL A 580 -24.46 22.85 -8.96
CA VAL A 580 -23.85 21.76 -9.72
C VAL A 580 -24.92 21.11 -10.59
N SER A 581 -24.59 20.88 -11.88
CA SER A 581 -25.47 20.18 -12.81
C SER A 581 -24.92 18.80 -13.19
N LYS A 582 -25.82 17.80 -13.44
CA LYS A 582 -25.40 16.49 -13.98
C LYS A 582 -24.61 16.61 -15.27
N SER A 583 -24.97 17.57 -16.14
CA SER A 583 -24.26 17.82 -17.40
C SER A 583 -22.85 18.38 -17.18
N ARG A 584 -22.67 19.26 -16.19
CA ARG A 584 -21.34 19.78 -15.87
C ARG A 584 -20.45 18.69 -15.27
N ILE A 585 -20.99 17.87 -14.34
CA ILE A 585 -20.29 16.70 -13.83
C ILE A 585 -19.89 15.77 -14.97
N LEU A 586 -20.81 15.43 -15.88
CA LEU A 586 -20.54 14.51 -16.99
C LEU A 586 -19.48 15.08 -17.96
N SER A 587 -19.53 16.38 -18.27
CA SER A 587 -18.54 17.01 -19.14
C SER A 587 -17.15 17.04 -18.51
N THR A 588 -17.07 17.38 -17.22
CA THR A 588 -15.81 17.35 -16.47
C THR A 588 -15.28 15.92 -16.30
N TYR A 589 -16.18 14.96 -16.03
CA TYR A 589 -15.85 13.54 -15.98
C TYR A 589 -15.27 13.04 -17.32
N ARG A 590 -15.92 13.38 -18.45
CA ARG A 590 -15.40 13.03 -19.78
C ARG A 590 -14.04 13.66 -20.05
N GLN A 591 -13.82 14.90 -19.64
CA GLN A 591 -12.52 15.56 -19.78
C GLN A 591 -11.45 14.80 -18.97
N VAL A 592 -11.73 14.49 -17.69
CA VAL A 592 -10.85 13.70 -16.84
C VAL A 592 -10.58 12.33 -17.45
N MET A 593 -11.60 11.65 -18.01
CA MET A 593 -11.45 10.34 -18.66
C MET A 593 -10.66 10.42 -19.97
N VAL A 594 -10.81 11.49 -20.76
CA VAL A 594 -10.02 11.72 -21.97
C VAL A 594 -8.56 11.98 -21.59
N ASP A 595 -8.31 12.80 -20.59
CA ASP A 595 -6.97 13.07 -20.07
C ASP A 595 -6.33 11.80 -19.49
N PHE A 596 -7.16 10.84 -19.02
CA PHE A 596 -6.74 9.50 -18.56
C PHE A 596 -6.46 8.52 -19.71
N SER A 597 -7.15 8.66 -20.85
CA SER A 597 -7.08 7.71 -21.95
C SER A 597 -6.26 8.21 -23.16
N ALA A 598 -5.90 9.50 -23.20
CA ALA A 598 -5.16 10.12 -24.31
C ALA A 598 -3.62 9.94 -24.20
N GLU A 599 -3.11 9.13 -23.30
CA GLU A 599 -1.70 8.75 -23.12
C GLU A 599 -1.52 7.23 -23.06
#